data_35c78476199fc2beea9d3183b8e5d8e0
#
_entry.id   35c78476199fc2beea9d3183b8e5d8e0
#
_cell.length_a   1.000
_cell.length_b   1.000
_cell.length_c   1.000
_cell.angle_alpha   90.00
_cell.angle_beta   90.00
_cell.angle_gamma   90.00
#
_symmetry.space_group_name_H-M   'P 1'
#
loop_
_entity.id
_entity.type
_entity.pdbx_description
1 polymer ?
#
loop_
_entity_poly.entity_id
_entity_poly.type
_entity_poly.pdbx_seq_one_letter_code
_entity_poly.pdbx_strand_id
1 'polypeptide(L)'
;IFYEKEATVNVVNTFTNGVIMLCDNGGDAELAFWSPANDRLTTGLYGKLNDNAALGKNPKRVFFNKYTNDEASEVVVMCQDGKGGKVLNSIMMTKAREYSDFFMSEPEAINPQGYFRCSMREYLIDGGKVFDRATNSYTPVTTVKPSMTVMGRDYSISPECNLGDDASFPSRMALYDDANGCFYMLQNISTAFLTTAKKTNGVTYIDGGFFNPDNTGMTCVYANINSRSETGAREYLGI
;
A
#
# COMPACT_ATOMS: atom_id res chain seq x y z
N ILE A 1 27.35 46.31 -28.97
CA ILE A 1 26.29 46.40 -27.95
C ILE A 1 25.88 44.97 -27.68
N PHE A 2 26.15 44.47 -26.48
CA PHE A 2 25.71 43.15 -26.03
C PHE A 2 24.40 43.36 -25.27
N TYR A 3 23.36 42.62 -25.64
CA TYR A 3 22.12 42.55 -24.89
C TYR A 3 22.16 41.27 -24.06
N GLU A 4 22.20 41.41 -22.76
CA GLU A 4 22.03 40.33 -21.82
C GLU A 4 20.55 40.28 -21.49
N LYS A 5 19.90 39.14 -21.70
CA LYS A 5 18.50 38.90 -21.37
C LYS A 5 18.43 37.77 -20.35
N GLU A 6 18.11 38.12 -19.11
CA GLU A 6 17.84 37.11 -18.10
C GLU A 6 16.49 36.46 -18.35
N ALA A 7 16.43 35.13 -18.29
CA ALA A 7 15.22 34.36 -18.30
C ALA A 7 15.18 33.50 -17.04
N THR A 8 14.13 33.66 -16.25
CA THR A 8 13.87 32.80 -15.11
C THR A 8 13.15 31.55 -15.59
N VAL A 9 13.77 30.38 -15.47
CA VAL A 9 13.15 29.11 -15.78
C VAL A 9 12.69 28.47 -14.46
N ASN A 10 11.37 28.43 -14.26
CA ASN A 10 10.79 27.68 -13.17
C ASN A 10 10.64 26.22 -13.57
N VAL A 11 11.47 25.35 -13.00
CA VAL A 11 11.30 23.90 -13.16
C VAL A 11 10.24 23.44 -12.18
N VAL A 12 9.04 23.20 -12.70
CA VAL A 12 7.94 22.65 -11.93
C VAL A 12 7.94 21.14 -12.09
N ASN A 13 7.95 20.43 -10.96
CA ASN A 13 7.77 18.99 -11.02
C ASN A 13 6.38 18.65 -11.57
N THR A 14 6.35 17.90 -12.65
CA THR A 14 5.12 17.61 -13.40
C THR A 14 4.15 16.70 -12.62
N PHE A 15 4.64 15.99 -11.60
CA PHE A 15 3.87 14.95 -10.89
C PHE A 15 3.50 15.30 -9.45
N THR A 16 3.62 16.56 -9.03
CA THR A 16 3.35 16.97 -7.63
C THR A 16 1.87 17.08 -7.28
N ASN A 17 1.01 17.40 -8.24
CA ASN A 17 -0.43 17.56 -8.01
C ASN A 17 -1.21 16.87 -9.11
N GLY A 18 -1.75 15.69 -8.82
CA GLY A 18 -2.54 14.94 -9.78
C GLY A 18 -2.89 13.55 -9.29
N VAL A 19 -3.43 12.76 -10.20
CA VAL A 19 -3.87 11.40 -9.96
C VAL A 19 -3.00 10.44 -10.75
N ILE A 20 -2.33 9.53 -10.06
CA ILE A 20 -1.65 8.39 -10.67
C ILE A 20 -2.66 7.26 -10.85
N MET A 21 -2.70 6.70 -12.02
CA MET A 21 -3.58 5.58 -12.36
C MET A 21 -2.74 4.42 -12.84
N LEU A 22 -3.00 3.24 -12.29
CA LEU A 22 -2.47 1.98 -12.80
C LEU A 22 -3.51 1.39 -13.75
N CYS A 23 -3.10 1.15 -14.98
CA CYS A 23 -3.94 0.67 -16.06
C CYS A 23 -3.52 -0.73 -16.49
N ASP A 24 -4.49 -1.55 -16.85
CA ASP A 24 -4.29 -2.82 -17.54
C ASP A 24 -4.43 -2.60 -19.04
N ASN A 25 -3.34 -2.81 -19.75
CA ASN A 25 -3.30 -2.71 -21.22
C ASN A 25 -3.08 -4.10 -21.83
N GLY A 26 -4.12 -4.91 -21.83
CA GLY A 26 -4.06 -6.28 -22.37
C GLY A 26 -3.14 -7.21 -21.57
N GLY A 27 -3.10 -7.03 -20.25
CA GLY A 27 -2.24 -7.76 -19.32
C GLY A 27 -0.90 -7.07 -19.02
N ASP A 28 -0.52 -6.06 -19.79
CA ASP A 28 0.66 -5.25 -19.49
C ASP A 28 0.29 -4.09 -18.55
N ALA A 29 1.07 -3.90 -17.49
CA ALA A 29 0.88 -2.81 -16.56
C ALA A 29 1.38 -1.49 -17.17
N GLU A 30 0.55 -0.46 -17.10
CA GLU A 30 0.87 0.88 -17.56
C GLU A 30 0.51 1.92 -16.48
N LEU A 31 1.33 2.96 -16.34
CA LEU A 31 1.00 4.13 -15.53
C LEU A 31 0.53 5.28 -16.39
N ALA A 32 -0.54 5.91 -15.94
CA ALA A 32 -0.99 7.19 -16.44
C ALA A 32 -1.01 8.22 -15.30
N PHE A 33 -0.86 9.49 -15.66
CA PHE A 33 -0.94 10.61 -14.73
C PHE A 33 -1.87 11.69 -15.30
N TRP A 34 -2.86 12.05 -14.52
CA TRP A 34 -3.73 13.18 -14.81
C TRP A 34 -3.41 14.36 -13.93
N SER A 35 -3.14 15.50 -14.56
CA SER A 35 -2.88 16.77 -13.89
C SER A 35 -4.12 17.66 -13.97
N PRO A 36 -4.84 17.92 -12.86
CA PRO A 36 -6.02 18.78 -12.89
C PRO A 36 -5.70 20.24 -13.23
N ALA A 37 -4.49 20.70 -12.89
CA ALA A 37 -4.12 22.10 -13.06
C ALA A 37 -4.08 22.55 -14.54
N ASN A 38 -3.82 21.63 -15.45
CA ASN A 38 -3.74 21.90 -16.89
C ASN A 38 -4.57 20.91 -17.73
N ASP A 39 -5.45 20.16 -17.07
CA ASP A 39 -6.34 19.15 -17.67
C ASP A 39 -5.59 18.21 -18.63
N ARG A 40 -4.44 17.76 -18.21
CA ARG A 40 -3.56 16.94 -19.06
C ARG A 40 -3.45 15.52 -18.54
N LEU A 41 -3.82 14.56 -19.39
CA LEU A 41 -3.55 13.13 -19.20
C LEU A 41 -2.25 12.73 -19.91
N THR A 42 -1.34 12.11 -19.20
CA THR A 42 -0.12 11.50 -19.75
C THR A 42 -0.22 9.99 -19.56
N THR A 43 -0.23 9.23 -20.64
CA THR A 43 -0.24 7.76 -20.66
C THR A 43 1.15 7.21 -20.98
N GLY A 44 1.38 5.92 -20.70
CA GLY A 44 2.68 5.27 -20.91
C GLY A 44 3.79 5.90 -20.08
N LEU A 45 3.46 6.42 -18.91
CA LEU A 45 4.35 7.26 -18.12
C LEU A 45 5.64 6.53 -17.76
N TYR A 46 5.52 5.29 -17.28
CA TYR A 46 6.69 4.55 -16.83
C TYR A 46 7.67 4.29 -17.99
N GLY A 47 7.19 3.77 -19.10
CA GLY A 47 8.04 3.50 -20.28
C GLY A 47 8.74 4.75 -20.77
N LYS A 48 8.04 5.89 -20.86
CA LYS A 48 8.60 7.18 -21.31
C LYS A 48 9.74 7.69 -20.43
N LEU A 49 9.72 7.38 -19.16
CA LEU A 49 10.70 7.87 -18.18
C LEU A 49 11.77 6.83 -17.81
N ASN A 50 11.64 5.60 -18.30
CA ASN A 50 12.51 4.48 -17.97
C ASN A 50 12.95 3.71 -19.23
N ASP A 51 13.35 4.41 -20.29
CA ASP A 51 13.94 3.87 -21.51
C ASP A 51 13.09 2.78 -22.19
N ASN A 52 11.78 2.95 -22.21
CA ASN A 52 10.77 1.99 -22.66
C ASN A 52 10.77 0.65 -21.91
N ALA A 53 11.29 0.64 -20.70
CA ALA A 53 11.23 -0.55 -19.84
C ALA A 53 9.78 -0.93 -19.51
N ALA A 54 9.52 -2.23 -19.39
CA ALA A 54 8.22 -2.73 -18.93
C ALA A 54 8.04 -2.50 -17.43
N LEU A 55 6.85 -2.06 -17.04
CA LEU A 55 6.47 -1.87 -15.64
C LEU A 55 6.22 -3.21 -14.95
N GLY A 56 5.54 -4.13 -15.61
CA GLY A 56 5.16 -5.46 -15.14
C GLY A 56 3.95 -5.98 -15.91
N LYS A 57 3.41 -7.11 -15.46
CA LYS A 57 2.19 -7.72 -16.01
C LYS A 57 1.14 -7.98 -14.93
N ASN A 58 -0.11 -8.10 -15.35
CA ASN A 58 -1.23 -8.33 -14.45
C ASN A 58 -1.26 -7.29 -13.31
N PRO A 59 -1.47 -6.01 -13.62
CA PRO A 59 -1.46 -4.93 -12.64
C PRO A 59 -2.54 -5.16 -11.59
N LYS A 60 -2.20 -4.92 -10.33
CA LYS A 60 -3.12 -5.09 -9.20
C LYS A 60 -3.41 -3.80 -8.47
N ARG A 61 -2.38 -3.16 -7.97
CA ARG A 61 -2.55 -1.95 -7.15
C ARG A 61 -1.40 -0.98 -7.34
N VAL A 62 -1.67 0.28 -7.07
CA VAL A 62 -0.67 1.32 -6.94
C VAL A 62 -0.89 2.07 -5.63
N PHE A 63 0.19 2.32 -4.92
CA PHE A 63 0.19 3.06 -3.65
C PHE A 63 1.18 4.21 -3.70
N PHE A 64 0.78 5.33 -3.14
CA PHE A 64 1.67 6.44 -2.90
C PHE A 64 2.08 6.46 -1.43
N ASN A 65 3.37 6.32 -1.19
CA ASN A 65 3.94 6.35 0.14
C ASN A 65 4.69 7.64 0.36
N LYS A 66 4.05 8.58 1.05
CA LYS A 66 4.62 9.88 1.33
C LYS A 66 5.47 9.86 2.60
N TYR A 67 6.71 10.32 2.49
CA TYR A 67 7.59 10.61 3.63
C TYR A 67 7.71 12.12 3.85
N THR A 68 8.27 12.52 4.98
CA THR A 68 8.57 13.93 5.27
C THR A 68 9.62 14.49 4.30
N ASN A 69 10.58 13.64 3.91
CA ASN A 69 11.45 13.94 2.79
C ASN A 69 10.74 13.50 1.50
N ASP A 70 10.28 14.47 0.70
CA ASP A 70 9.57 14.19 -0.55
C ASP A 70 10.43 13.38 -1.54
N GLU A 71 11.76 13.57 -1.54
CA GLU A 71 12.68 12.81 -2.40
C GLU A 71 12.73 11.32 -2.05
N ALA A 72 12.42 10.97 -0.80
CA ALA A 72 12.33 9.60 -0.35
C ALA A 72 10.94 8.99 -0.57
N SER A 73 9.96 9.80 -0.99
CA SER A 73 8.59 9.30 -1.24
C SER A 73 8.55 8.38 -2.44
N GLU A 74 7.71 7.36 -2.35
CA GLU A 74 7.68 6.23 -3.27
C GLU A 74 6.30 6.03 -3.89
N VAL A 75 6.29 5.55 -5.12
CA VAL A 75 5.10 4.94 -5.75
C VAL A 75 5.35 3.45 -5.85
N VAL A 76 4.58 2.67 -5.12
CA VAL A 76 4.66 1.21 -5.13
C VAL A 76 3.64 0.69 -6.13
N VAL A 77 4.13 0.10 -7.22
CA VAL A 77 3.30 -0.55 -8.23
C VAL A 77 3.36 -2.05 -8.02
N MET A 78 2.21 -2.66 -7.86
CA MET A 78 2.05 -4.09 -7.63
C MET A 78 1.52 -4.78 -8.87
N CYS A 79 2.23 -5.84 -9.30
CA CYS A 79 1.89 -6.67 -10.44
C CYS A 79 1.93 -8.15 -10.04
N GLN A 80 1.04 -8.95 -10.57
CA GLN A 80 1.01 -10.40 -10.34
C GLN A 80 1.66 -11.16 -11.50
N ASP A 81 2.94 -10.91 -11.73
CA ASP A 81 3.77 -11.48 -12.79
C ASP A 81 4.89 -12.38 -12.25
N GLY A 82 4.84 -12.73 -10.97
CA GLY A 82 5.86 -13.47 -10.27
C GLY A 82 7.08 -12.65 -9.84
N LYS A 83 7.16 -11.37 -10.25
CA LYS A 83 8.21 -10.41 -9.86
C LYS A 83 7.71 -9.33 -8.92
N GLY A 84 6.39 -9.15 -8.87
CA GLY A 84 5.69 -8.27 -7.95
C GLY A 84 5.56 -6.81 -8.39
N GLY A 85 6.17 -6.41 -9.49
CA GLY A 85 6.13 -5.03 -9.97
C GLY A 85 7.35 -4.21 -9.55
N LYS A 86 7.13 -2.91 -9.31
CA LYS A 86 8.25 -1.96 -9.11
C LYS A 86 7.95 -0.91 -8.06
N VAL A 87 9.02 -0.38 -7.47
CA VAL A 87 8.96 0.81 -6.63
C VAL A 87 9.63 1.96 -7.36
N LEU A 88 8.92 3.06 -7.48
CA LEU A 88 9.37 4.23 -8.21
C LEU A 88 9.66 5.40 -7.25
N ASN A 89 10.60 6.23 -7.63
CA ASN A 89 10.73 7.55 -7.02
C ASN A 89 9.50 8.39 -7.38
N SER A 90 8.85 9.00 -6.39
CA SER A 90 7.59 9.72 -6.60
C SER A 90 7.74 11.04 -7.36
N ILE A 91 8.94 11.62 -7.37
CA ILE A 91 9.22 12.88 -8.05
C ILE A 91 9.53 12.65 -9.53
N MET A 92 10.41 11.69 -9.79
CA MET A 92 10.92 11.43 -11.14
C MET A 92 10.13 10.35 -11.89
N MET A 93 9.34 9.55 -11.17
CA MET A 93 8.66 8.35 -11.70
C MET A 93 9.61 7.33 -12.34
N THR A 94 10.88 7.42 -11.97
CA THR A 94 11.91 6.46 -12.38
C THR A 94 11.98 5.29 -11.41
N LYS A 95 12.40 4.14 -11.90
CA LYS A 95 12.56 2.95 -11.07
C LYS A 95 13.61 3.21 -9.98
N ALA A 96 13.19 3.06 -8.73
CA ALA A 96 14.07 3.10 -7.58
C ALA A 96 14.60 1.69 -7.26
N ARG A 97 13.71 0.66 -7.32
CA ARG A 97 14.05 -0.73 -7.04
C ARG A 97 12.98 -1.69 -7.57
N GLU A 98 13.28 -2.97 -7.58
CA GLU A 98 12.28 -4.03 -7.81
C GLU A 98 11.42 -4.23 -6.56
N TYR A 99 10.22 -4.79 -6.74
CA TYR A 99 9.36 -5.12 -5.61
C TYR A 99 9.98 -6.19 -4.70
N SER A 100 10.69 -7.17 -5.29
CA SER A 100 11.43 -8.20 -4.54
C SER A 100 12.45 -7.64 -3.56
N ASP A 101 12.99 -6.44 -3.82
CA ASP A 101 13.97 -5.80 -2.94
C ASP A 101 13.38 -5.35 -1.59
N PHE A 102 12.06 -5.41 -1.43
CA PHE A 102 11.45 -5.23 -0.11
C PHE A 102 11.84 -6.34 0.86
N PHE A 103 12.02 -7.56 0.40
CA PHE A 103 12.18 -8.72 1.26
C PHE A 103 13.63 -8.91 1.69
N MET A 104 13.84 -9.19 2.97
CA MET A 104 15.13 -9.58 3.50
C MET A 104 15.53 -10.97 2.99
N SER A 105 14.52 -11.84 2.83
CA SER A 105 14.63 -13.15 2.21
C SER A 105 13.44 -13.26 1.27
N GLU A 106 13.71 -13.45 -0.01
CA GLU A 106 12.66 -13.54 -1.02
C GLU A 106 11.70 -14.69 -0.68
N PRO A 107 10.39 -14.45 -0.66
CA PRO A 107 9.42 -15.51 -0.46
C PRO A 107 9.46 -16.49 -1.62
N GLU A 108 9.01 -17.73 -1.38
CA GLU A 108 8.98 -18.81 -2.38
C GLU A 108 8.20 -18.41 -3.65
N ALA A 109 7.18 -17.59 -3.47
CA ALA A 109 6.42 -16.97 -4.57
C ALA A 109 6.05 -15.54 -4.20
N ILE A 110 6.22 -14.62 -5.14
CA ILE A 110 5.82 -13.22 -5.02
C ILE A 110 4.41 -13.06 -5.59
N ASN A 111 3.47 -12.65 -4.76
CA ASN A 111 2.07 -12.40 -5.11
C ASN A 111 1.55 -11.18 -4.36
N PRO A 112 1.88 -9.96 -4.79
CA PRO A 112 1.50 -8.73 -4.11
C PRO A 112 -0.01 -8.56 -4.08
N GLN A 113 -0.54 -8.21 -2.90
CA GLN A 113 -1.97 -8.02 -2.68
C GLN A 113 -2.30 -6.66 -2.06
N GLY A 114 -1.45 -6.15 -1.19
CA GLY A 114 -1.68 -4.89 -0.53
C GLY A 114 -0.43 -4.25 0.08
N TYR A 115 -0.51 -2.96 0.24
CA TYR A 115 0.50 -2.14 0.91
C TYR A 115 -0.22 -1.09 1.73
N PHE A 116 0.23 -0.85 2.95
CA PHE A 116 -0.33 0.20 3.78
C PHE A 116 0.67 0.66 4.84
N ARG A 117 0.45 1.85 5.33
CA ARG A 117 1.26 2.45 6.39
C ARG A 117 0.44 2.65 7.64
N CYS A 118 1.02 2.30 8.78
CA CYS A 118 0.44 2.53 10.09
C CYS A 118 1.50 3.15 11.00
N SER A 119 1.40 4.45 11.23
CA SER A 119 2.38 5.21 12.01
C SER A 119 3.81 5.07 11.45
N MET A 120 4.73 4.51 12.21
CA MET A 120 6.14 4.32 11.82
C MET A 120 6.43 2.93 11.25
N ARG A 121 5.39 2.24 10.78
CA ARG A 121 5.52 0.92 10.15
C ARG A 121 4.79 0.87 8.83
N GLU A 122 5.35 0.11 7.93
CA GLU A 122 4.76 -0.24 6.66
C GLU A 122 4.53 -1.72 6.61
N TYR A 123 3.46 -2.10 5.97
CA TYR A 123 3.00 -3.47 5.86
C TYR A 123 2.77 -3.81 4.40
N LEU A 124 3.26 -4.99 4.02
CA LEU A 124 3.01 -5.61 2.74
C LEU A 124 2.12 -6.82 2.98
N ILE A 125 1.09 -6.99 2.17
CA ILE A 125 0.37 -8.25 2.07
C ILE A 125 0.83 -8.92 0.78
N ASP A 126 1.45 -10.06 0.93
CA ASP A 126 1.96 -10.86 -0.19
C ASP A 126 1.64 -12.33 0.05
N GLY A 127 1.00 -12.99 -0.92
CA GLY A 127 0.56 -14.38 -0.79
C GLY A 127 -0.31 -14.66 0.43
N GLY A 128 -1.13 -13.72 0.87
CA GLY A 128 -1.95 -13.82 2.09
C GLY A 128 -1.20 -13.62 3.39
N LYS A 129 0.12 -13.39 3.35
CA LYS A 129 0.94 -13.14 4.53
C LYS A 129 1.21 -11.65 4.71
N VAL A 130 1.30 -11.21 5.96
CA VAL A 130 1.63 -9.84 6.33
C VAL A 130 3.11 -9.74 6.66
N PHE A 131 3.79 -8.86 5.97
CA PHE A 131 5.19 -8.52 6.24
C PHE A 131 5.27 -7.11 6.77
N ASP A 132 6.15 -6.85 7.73
CA ASP A 132 6.35 -5.52 8.28
C ASP A 132 7.76 -4.98 8.05
N ARG A 133 7.87 -3.69 7.82
CA ARG A 133 9.14 -2.97 7.92
C ARG A 133 8.98 -1.74 8.82
N ALA A 134 9.99 -1.49 9.65
CA ALA A 134 10.06 -0.24 10.38
C ALA A 134 10.37 0.89 9.39
N THR A 135 9.74 2.04 9.59
CA THR A 135 10.11 3.25 8.88
C THR A 135 10.44 4.32 9.91
N ASN A 136 11.22 5.30 9.53
CA ASN A 136 11.20 6.56 10.23
C ASN A 136 10.38 7.57 9.41
N SER A 137 10.08 8.72 9.96
CA SER A 137 9.30 9.74 9.27
C SER A 137 9.99 10.31 8.04
N TYR A 138 11.27 10.04 7.85
CA TYR A 138 12.11 10.68 6.85
C TYR A 138 12.48 9.77 5.68
N THR A 139 12.75 8.50 5.96
CA THR A 139 13.24 7.56 4.95
C THR A 139 12.67 6.16 5.16
N PRO A 140 12.40 5.40 4.08
CA PRO A 140 12.04 4.00 4.20
C PRO A 140 13.22 3.15 4.66
N VAL A 141 12.94 2.12 5.45
CA VAL A 141 13.87 1.01 5.65
C VAL A 141 13.78 0.11 4.40
N THR A 142 14.91 -0.34 3.89
CA THR A 142 14.97 -1.01 2.59
C THR A 142 14.35 -2.40 2.57
N THR A 143 14.31 -3.11 3.69
CA THR A 143 13.85 -4.51 3.75
C THR A 143 12.76 -4.73 4.79
N VAL A 144 11.88 -5.68 4.51
CA VAL A 144 10.86 -6.16 5.44
C VAL A 144 11.38 -7.37 6.22
N LYS A 145 10.85 -7.53 7.43
CA LYS A 145 11.07 -8.72 8.24
C LYS A 145 10.32 -9.92 7.67
N PRO A 146 10.61 -11.14 8.13
CA PRO A 146 9.77 -12.29 7.85
C PRO A 146 8.29 -12.03 8.17
N SER A 147 7.39 -12.79 7.53
CA SER A 147 5.96 -12.62 7.71
C SER A 147 5.55 -12.67 9.17
N MET A 148 4.58 -11.84 9.53
CA MET A 148 3.96 -11.89 10.86
C MET A 148 3.28 -13.23 11.07
N THR A 149 3.19 -13.65 12.32
CA THR A 149 2.56 -14.91 12.70
C THR A 149 1.30 -14.67 13.52
N VAL A 150 0.38 -15.62 13.43
CA VAL A 150 -0.74 -15.76 14.37
C VAL A 150 -0.47 -16.96 15.23
N MET A 151 -0.54 -16.79 16.57
CA MET A 151 -0.22 -17.88 17.47
C MET A 151 -1.21 -19.03 17.31
N GLY A 152 -0.67 -20.22 17.03
CA GLY A 152 -1.43 -21.46 16.99
C GLY A 152 -2.13 -21.79 15.68
N ARG A 153 -2.05 -20.96 14.64
CA ARG A 153 -2.66 -21.28 13.33
C ARG A 153 -2.02 -20.54 12.16
N ASP A 154 -2.20 -21.10 10.99
CA ASP A 154 -1.91 -20.42 9.74
C ASP A 154 -3.06 -19.49 9.35
N TYR A 155 -2.79 -18.51 8.49
CA TYR A 155 -3.75 -17.50 8.05
C TYR A 155 -3.50 -17.10 6.58
N SER A 156 -4.53 -16.53 5.97
CA SER A 156 -4.45 -15.93 4.64
C SER A 156 -5.28 -14.66 4.59
N ILE A 157 -4.61 -13.52 4.57
CA ILE A 157 -5.28 -12.22 4.51
C ILE A 157 -5.92 -12.02 3.15
N SER A 158 -7.18 -11.61 3.16
CA SER A 158 -7.95 -11.33 1.97
C SER A 158 -7.33 -10.18 1.15
N PRO A 159 -7.18 -10.35 -0.16
CA PRO A 159 -6.76 -9.27 -1.04
C PRO A 159 -7.82 -8.15 -1.14
N GLU A 160 -9.06 -8.44 -0.80
CA GLU A 160 -10.18 -7.50 -0.82
C GLU A 160 -10.29 -6.68 0.46
N CYS A 161 -9.49 -7.02 1.47
CA CYS A 161 -9.36 -6.21 2.68
C CYS A 161 -8.55 -4.95 2.37
N ASN A 162 -9.22 -3.94 1.84
CA ASN A 162 -8.61 -2.65 1.55
C ASN A 162 -8.68 -1.77 2.78
N LEU A 163 -7.68 -1.88 3.61
CA LEU A 163 -7.55 -1.06 4.81
C LEU A 163 -7.03 0.28 4.38
N GLY A 164 -7.97 1.17 4.14
CA GLY A 164 -7.75 2.47 3.57
C GLY A 164 -6.61 3.24 4.19
N ASP A 165 -5.98 3.93 3.33
CA ASP A 165 -4.90 4.86 3.58
C ASP A 165 -5.44 6.09 4.30
N ASP A 166 -5.65 6.00 5.61
CA ASP A 166 -5.80 7.21 6.39
C ASP A 166 -4.42 7.64 6.87
N ALA A 167 -3.80 8.52 6.10
CA ALA A 167 -2.50 9.12 6.38
C ALA A 167 -2.38 9.78 7.77
N SER A 168 -3.46 9.91 8.51
CA SER A 168 -3.50 10.47 9.85
C SER A 168 -3.34 9.42 10.96
N PHE A 169 -2.40 8.48 10.82
CA PHE A 169 -1.95 7.61 11.89
C PHE A 169 -3.00 6.64 12.49
N PRO A 170 -3.45 5.62 11.79
CA PRO A 170 -4.12 4.55 12.49
C PRO A 170 -3.13 3.88 13.43
N SER A 171 -3.44 3.89 14.71
CA SER A 171 -2.71 3.06 15.67
C SER A 171 -3.10 1.58 15.57
N ARG A 172 -4.14 1.27 14.80
CA ARG A 172 -4.75 -0.05 14.64
C ARG A 172 -5.39 -0.20 13.28
N MET A 173 -5.30 -1.39 12.71
CA MET A 173 -5.95 -1.75 11.44
C MET A 173 -6.59 -3.12 11.56
N ALA A 174 -7.74 -3.30 10.93
CA ALA A 174 -8.40 -4.59 10.85
C ALA A 174 -8.02 -5.30 9.53
N LEU A 175 -7.68 -6.57 9.62
CA LEU A 175 -7.37 -7.45 8.49
C LEU A 175 -8.35 -8.62 8.53
N TYR A 176 -8.87 -9.01 7.38
CA TYR A 176 -9.72 -10.19 7.28
C TYR A 176 -8.91 -11.40 6.83
N ASP A 177 -9.09 -12.51 7.52
CA ASP A 177 -8.46 -13.80 7.21
C ASP A 177 -9.46 -14.70 6.49
N ASP A 178 -9.27 -14.88 5.19
CA ASP A 178 -10.13 -15.74 4.35
C ASP A 178 -10.01 -17.22 4.73
N ALA A 179 -8.87 -17.66 5.24
CA ALA A 179 -8.65 -19.06 5.60
C ALA A 179 -9.44 -19.46 6.85
N ASN A 180 -9.61 -18.52 7.79
CA ASN A 180 -10.27 -18.79 9.07
C ASN A 180 -11.60 -18.05 9.25
N GLY A 181 -12.00 -17.20 8.29
CA GLY A 181 -13.25 -16.46 8.33
C GLY A 181 -13.33 -15.51 9.52
N CYS A 182 -12.26 -14.82 9.84
CA CYS A 182 -12.21 -13.96 11.02
C CYS A 182 -11.38 -12.68 10.79
N PHE A 183 -11.55 -11.72 11.69
CA PHE A 183 -10.74 -10.51 11.68
C PHE A 183 -9.55 -10.61 12.63
N TYR A 184 -8.43 -10.06 12.18
CA TYR A 184 -7.29 -9.74 13.03
C TYR A 184 -7.12 -8.24 13.20
N MET A 185 -6.57 -7.84 14.33
CA MET A 185 -6.12 -6.48 14.57
C MET A 185 -4.62 -6.40 14.41
N LEU A 186 -4.21 -5.50 13.55
CA LEU A 186 -2.84 -5.05 13.47
C LEU A 186 -2.70 -3.81 14.35
N GLN A 187 -1.77 -3.85 15.28
CA GLN A 187 -1.45 -2.72 16.14
C GLN A 187 -0.04 -2.21 15.83
N ASN A 188 0.14 -0.91 15.92
CA ASN A 188 1.45 -0.30 15.78
C ASN A 188 2.32 -0.55 17.03
N ILE A 189 2.68 -1.81 17.24
CA ILE A 189 3.57 -2.22 18.30
C ILE A 189 4.72 -3.03 17.72
N SER A 190 5.82 -3.05 18.44
CA SER A 190 7.08 -3.70 18.05
C SER A 190 7.01 -5.23 17.94
N THR A 191 5.86 -5.83 18.09
CA THR A 191 5.65 -7.28 18.04
C THR A 191 5.18 -7.72 16.68
N ALA A 192 5.81 -8.76 16.15
CA ALA A 192 5.49 -9.36 14.86
C ALA A 192 4.26 -10.29 14.91
N PHE A 193 3.20 -9.90 15.63
CA PHE A 193 2.01 -10.73 15.81
C PHE A 193 0.75 -9.98 15.39
N LEU A 194 -0.13 -10.71 14.71
CA LEU A 194 -1.53 -10.33 14.55
C LEU A 194 -2.30 -10.76 15.80
N THR A 195 -3.13 -9.89 16.31
CA THR A 195 -3.98 -10.18 17.45
C THR A 195 -5.41 -10.45 16.99
N THR A 196 -6.14 -11.32 17.69
CA THR A 196 -7.55 -11.57 17.42
C THR A 196 -8.39 -10.30 17.61
N ALA A 197 -9.55 -10.25 16.99
CA ALA A 197 -10.50 -9.14 17.12
C ALA A 197 -10.97 -8.92 18.58
N LYS A 198 -10.97 -9.97 19.39
CA LYS A 198 -11.25 -9.88 20.82
C LYS A 198 -9.99 -10.05 21.65
N LYS A 199 -9.78 -9.14 22.58
CA LYS A 199 -8.69 -9.22 23.56
C LYS A 199 -9.13 -10.02 24.79
N THR A 200 -8.17 -10.74 25.41
CA THR A 200 -8.36 -11.59 26.59
C THR A 200 -8.84 -10.80 27.77
N ASN A 201 -9.33 -9.75 27.91
CA ASN A 201 -9.84 -9.01 29.06
C ASN A 201 -11.16 -8.26 28.77
N GLY A 202 -11.98 -8.78 27.86
CA GLY A 202 -13.28 -8.18 27.54
C GLY A 202 -13.24 -6.90 26.71
N VAL A 203 -12.05 -6.47 26.27
CA VAL A 203 -11.94 -5.34 25.34
C VAL A 203 -12.16 -5.88 23.94
N THR A 204 -13.23 -5.47 23.29
CA THR A 204 -13.52 -5.77 21.91
C THR A 204 -12.82 -4.72 21.05
N TYR A 205 -11.97 -5.15 20.09
CA TYR A 205 -11.35 -4.25 19.12
C TYR A 205 -12.23 -4.00 17.92
N ILE A 206 -12.97 -5.02 17.51
CA ILE A 206 -13.93 -4.95 16.42
C ILE A 206 -15.28 -5.36 17.01
N ASP A 207 -16.22 -4.44 17.00
CA ASP A 207 -17.61 -4.76 17.28
C ASP A 207 -18.29 -5.13 15.97
N GLY A 208 -18.58 -6.40 15.80
CA GLY A 208 -19.22 -6.92 14.58
C GLY A 208 -20.71 -6.59 14.50
N GLY A 209 -21.32 -6.04 15.55
CA GLY A 209 -22.74 -5.77 15.58
C GLY A 209 -23.57 -7.04 15.37
N PHE A 210 -23.87 -7.38 14.11
CA PHE A 210 -24.69 -8.53 13.73
C PHE A 210 -23.91 -9.84 13.51
N PHE A 211 -22.58 -9.81 13.52
CA PHE A 211 -21.74 -10.99 13.31
C PHE A 211 -20.63 -11.11 14.36
N ASN A 212 -20.14 -12.33 14.53
CA ASN A 212 -18.99 -12.57 15.39
C ASN A 212 -17.68 -12.31 14.60
N PRO A 213 -16.87 -11.29 14.93
CA PRO A 213 -15.64 -11.00 14.19
C PRO A 213 -14.56 -12.07 14.32
N ASP A 214 -14.63 -12.95 15.33
CA ASP A 214 -13.72 -14.08 15.49
C ASP A 214 -14.10 -15.31 14.66
N ASN A 215 -15.33 -15.33 14.16
CA ASN A 215 -15.86 -16.36 13.26
C ASN A 215 -17.08 -15.82 12.53
N THR A 216 -16.83 -15.19 11.39
CA THR A 216 -17.90 -14.56 10.61
C THR A 216 -18.72 -15.56 9.82
N GLY A 217 -18.13 -16.70 9.47
CA GLY A 217 -18.72 -17.67 8.54
C GLY A 217 -18.91 -17.13 7.12
N MET A 218 -18.23 -16.03 6.76
CA MET A 218 -18.39 -15.32 5.49
C MET A 218 -17.06 -15.23 4.76
N THR A 219 -17.10 -14.94 3.47
CA THR A 219 -15.93 -14.58 2.65
C THR A 219 -15.91 -13.08 2.49
N CYS A 220 -14.74 -12.47 2.63
CA CYS A 220 -14.58 -11.04 2.40
C CYS A 220 -14.63 -10.77 0.89
N VAL A 221 -15.61 -10.01 0.45
CA VAL A 221 -15.69 -9.52 -0.94
C VAL A 221 -15.25 -8.08 -1.09
N TYR A 222 -15.30 -7.34 0.02
CA TYR A 222 -14.81 -5.96 0.09
C TYR A 222 -14.69 -5.53 1.55
N ALA A 223 -13.61 -4.86 1.89
CA ALA A 223 -13.48 -4.18 3.17
C ALA A 223 -12.76 -2.84 2.98
N ASN A 224 -13.33 -1.79 3.51
CA ASN A 224 -12.76 -0.45 3.47
C ASN A 224 -13.02 0.28 4.77
N ILE A 225 -12.22 1.31 5.04
CA ILE A 225 -12.46 2.23 6.14
C ILE A 225 -13.42 3.31 5.63
N ASN A 226 -14.58 3.43 6.25
CA ASN A 226 -15.43 4.57 6.03
C ASN A 226 -14.85 5.82 6.72
N SER A 227 -15.22 7.00 6.23
CA SER A 227 -14.80 8.27 6.83
C SER A 227 -15.09 8.31 8.34
N ARG A 228 -14.35 9.13 9.06
CA ARG A 228 -14.56 9.33 10.50
C ARG A 228 -16.01 9.68 10.77
N SER A 229 -16.66 8.97 11.70
CA SER A 229 -17.93 9.38 12.24
C SER A 229 -17.78 10.77 12.92
N GLU A 230 -18.88 11.48 13.11
CA GLU A 230 -18.91 12.76 13.85
C GLU A 230 -18.30 12.66 15.26
N THR A 231 -18.27 11.47 15.82
CA THR A 231 -17.66 11.16 17.13
C THR A 231 -16.16 10.88 17.05
N GLY A 232 -15.56 10.90 15.85
CA GLY A 232 -14.16 10.57 15.66
C GLY A 232 -13.85 9.07 15.68
N ALA A 233 -14.84 8.20 15.86
CA ALA A 233 -14.71 6.76 15.74
C ALA A 233 -14.55 6.38 14.25
N ARG A 234 -13.75 5.36 13.97
CA ARG A 234 -13.62 4.83 12.61
C ARG A 234 -14.66 3.75 12.40
N GLU A 235 -15.35 3.87 11.30
CA GLU A 235 -16.28 2.85 10.86
C GLU A 235 -15.62 2.04 9.74
N TYR A 236 -15.64 0.73 9.89
CA TYR A 236 -15.19 -0.22 8.88
C TYR A 236 -16.44 -0.77 8.20
N LEU A 237 -16.51 -0.64 6.89
CA LEU A 237 -17.52 -1.29 6.09
C LEU A 237 -16.91 -2.57 5.50
N GLY A 238 -17.41 -3.70 5.94
CA GLY A 238 -17.15 -5.00 5.33
C GLY A 238 -18.46 -5.58 4.79
N ILE A 239 -18.44 -6.05 3.57
CA ILE A 239 -19.53 -6.81 2.94
C ILE A 239 -18.98 -8.14 2.46
#